data_ae09e5550753fdf4bb4778639cc0585b
#
_entry.id   ae09e5550753fdf4bb4778639cc0585b
#
_cell.length_a   1.000
_cell.length_b   1.000
_cell.length_c   1.000
_cell.angle_alpha   90.00
_cell.angle_beta   90.00
_cell.angle_gamma   90.00
#
_symmetry.space_group_name_H-M   'P 1'
#
loop_
_entity.id
_entity.type
_entity.pdbx_description
1 polymer ?
#
loop_
_entity_poly.entity_id
_entity_poly.type
_entity_poly.pdbx_seq_one_letter_code
_entity_poly.pdbx_strand_id
1 'polypeptide(L)'
;MPRLLLAALLLITAPAAAQTVPAMPATDAAVASPLRTYALRLKPGQDLRRELLAFAQAHNLRAACILTGVGSLTTTTLRLANQEGPTVYQGHFEIVSLVGTLSVNGSHLHLSVADSTGRTLGGHLLDGNIIYTTAELVIGELPALDFRRETDPTFGYQELVVRPAAAAPAEAPGQQPAPAKKHRN
;
A
#
# COMPACT_ATOMS: atom_id res chain seq x y z
N MET A 1 -48.27 57.54 37.29
CA MET A 1 -47.50 57.45 36.04
C MET A 1 -46.18 56.85 36.41
N PRO A 2 -45.89 55.56 36.05
CA PRO A 2 -44.58 54.94 36.31
C PRO A 2 -43.61 55.23 35.15
N ARG A 3 -42.41 55.68 35.49
CA ARG A 3 -41.32 55.95 34.59
C ARG A 3 -40.67 54.62 34.26
N LEU A 4 -40.68 54.19 32.97
CA LEU A 4 -39.90 53.08 32.43
C LEU A 4 -38.46 53.54 32.31
N LEU A 5 -37.57 52.89 33.05
CA LEU A 5 -36.09 52.96 32.83
C LEU A 5 -35.71 51.94 31.78
N LEU A 6 -35.29 52.43 30.63
CA LEU A 6 -34.72 51.61 29.54
C LEU A 6 -33.24 51.34 29.85
N ALA A 7 -32.89 50.15 30.27
CA ALA A 7 -31.51 49.73 30.43
C ALA A 7 -30.94 49.32 29.08
N ALA A 8 -29.99 50.10 28.55
CA ALA A 8 -29.26 49.75 27.34
C ALA A 8 -28.14 48.71 27.65
N LEU A 9 -28.31 47.49 27.14
CA LEU A 9 -27.30 46.42 27.24
C LEU A 9 -26.23 46.65 26.20
N LEU A 10 -25.02 47.12 26.59
CA LEU A 10 -23.86 47.19 25.74
C LEU A 10 -23.30 45.77 25.53
N LEU A 11 -23.47 45.19 24.35
CA LEU A 11 -22.76 43.99 23.94
C LEU A 11 -21.31 44.35 23.60
N ILE A 12 -20.36 44.00 24.46
CA ILE A 12 -18.94 44.08 24.18
C ILE A 12 -18.57 42.81 23.35
N THR A 13 -18.41 42.97 22.05
CA THR A 13 -17.87 41.92 21.19
C THR A 13 -16.35 41.88 21.34
N ALA A 14 -15.81 40.90 22.05
CA ALA A 14 -14.39 40.64 22.09
C ALA A 14 -13.95 40.14 20.70
N PRO A 15 -12.83 40.63 20.14
CA PRO A 15 -12.32 40.10 18.90
C PRO A 15 -11.89 38.65 19.11
N ALA A 16 -12.42 37.73 18.30
CA ALA A 16 -11.95 36.35 18.26
C ALA A 16 -10.48 36.34 17.81
N ALA A 17 -9.58 35.97 18.71
CA ALA A 17 -8.20 35.73 18.33
C ALA A 17 -8.17 34.57 17.34
N ALA A 18 -7.75 34.86 16.11
CA ALA A 18 -7.51 33.84 15.11
C ALA A 18 -6.43 32.89 15.65
N GLN A 19 -6.80 31.66 15.98
CA GLN A 19 -5.85 30.61 16.32
C GLN A 19 -5.03 30.33 15.06
N THR A 20 -3.76 30.70 15.06
CA THR A 20 -2.81 30.27 14.04
C THR A 20 -2.65 28.76 14.18
N VAL A 21 -3.28 28.00 13.27
CA VAL A 21 -3.01 26.57 13.11
C VAL A 21 -1.53 26.45 12.79
N PRO A 22 -0.73 25.70 13.59
CA PRO A 22 0.68 25.51 13.26
C PRO A 22 0.75 24.93 11.86
N ALA A 23 1.62 25.50 11.01
CA ALA A 23 1.86 24.95 9.67
C ALA A 23 2.29 23.50 9.85
N MET A 24 1.55 22.57 9.25
CA MET A 24 1.99 21.19 9.18
C MET A 24 3.38 21.16 8.52
N PRO A 25 4.31 20.34 9.04
CA PRO A 25 5.57 20.13 8.35
C PRO A 25 5.27 19.78 6.90
N ALA A 26 6.04 20.36 5.97
CA ALA A 26 5.87 20.10 4.55
C ALA A 26 5.88 18.57 4.35
N THR A 27 4.74 18.00 3.96
CA THR A 27 4.70 16.62 3.53
C THR A 27 5.71 16.48 2.40
N ASP A 28 6.50 15.41 2.43
CA ASP A 28 7.40 15.09 1.33
C ASP A 28 6.67 15.31 0.02
N ALA A 29 7.28 16.05 -0.90
CA ALA A 29 6.61 16.46 -2.13
C ALA A 29 6.07 15.21 -2.86
N ALA A 30 4.78 15.19 -3.15
CA ALA A 30 4.17 14.09 -3.90
C ALA A 30 4.82 13.98 -5.28
N VAL A 31 5.24 12.79 -5.65
CA VAL A 31 5.89 12.51 -6.94
C VAL A 31 4.96 11.66 -7.79
N ALA A 32 4.65 12.14 -9.00
CA ALA A 32 3.83 11.39 -9.95
C ALA A 32 4.65 10.30 -10.65
N SER A 33 3.99 9.19 -11.01
CA SER A 33 4.58 8.09 -11.77
C SER A 33 3.57 7.56 -12.79
N PRO A 34 4.02 7.10 -13.97
CA PRO A 34 3.24 6.20 -14.80
C PRO A 34 2.91 4.93 -14.03
N LEU A 35 1.97 4.14 -14.54
CA LEU A 35 1.60 2.86 -13.96
C LEU A 35 1.82 1.75 -14.99
N ARG A 36 2.55 0.69 -14.59
CA ARG A 36 2.65 -0.57 -15.32
C ARG A 36 2.01 -1.66 -14.47
N THR A 37 1.18 -2.50 -15.06
CA THR A 37 0.42 -3.51 -14.33
C THR A 37 0.89 -4.93 -14.65
N TYR A 38 0.86 -5.80 -13.64
CA TYR A 38 1.12 -7.23 -13.72
C TYR A 38 -0.06 -7.98 -13.13
N ALA A 39 -0.54 -9.00 -13.83
CA ALA A 39 -1.53 -9.93 -13.30
C ALA A 39 -0.85 -11.27 -13.02
N LEU A 40 -1.08 -11.84 -11.84
CA LEU A 40 -0.54 -13.14 -11.46
C LEU A 40 -1.54 -13.95 -10.67
N ARG A 41 -1.36 -15.27 -10.72
CA ARG A 41 -2.13 -16.21 -9.94
C ARG A 41 -1.20 -17.06 -9.09
N LEU A 42 -1.46 -17.10 -7.78
CA LEU A 42 -0.81 -18.02 -6.85
C LEU A 42 -1.62 -19.30 -6.73
N LYS A 43 -0.92 -20.41 -6.48
CA LYS A 43 -1.46 -21.77 -6.43
C LYS A 43 -1.59 -22.25 -4.99
N PRO A 44 -2.36 -23.33 -4.75
CA PRO A 44 -2.48 -23.95 -3.43
C PRO A 44 -1.11 -24.24 -2.80
N GLY A 45 -1.00 -23.97 -1.50
CA GLY A 45 0.20 -24.22 -0.70
C GLY A 45 1.28 -23.14 -0.77
N GLN A 46 1.18 -22.19 -1.70
CA GLN A 46 2.10 -21.05 -1.73
C GLN A 46 1.79 -20.06 -0.60
N ASP A 47 2.83 -19.37 -0.12
CA ASP A 47 2.69 -18.31 0.90
C ASP A 47 2.50 -16.96 0.20
N LEU A 48 1.37 -16.31 0.45
CA LEU A 48 0.97 -15.06 -0.20
C LEU A 48 2.06 -13.97 -0.12
N ARG A 49 2.59 -13.70 1.08
CA ARG A 49 3.57 -12.63 1.25
C ARG A 49 4.92 -12.97 0.62
N ARG A 50 5.39 -14.20 0.80
CA ARG A 50 6.67 -14.65 0.23
C ARG A 50 6.67 -14.60 -1.28
N GLU A 51 5.58 -15.04 -1.92
CA GLU A 51 5.43 -14.98 -3.37
C GLU A 51 5.40 -13.53 -3.89
N LEU A 52 4.72 -12.62 -3.19
CA LEU A 52 4.71 -11.21 -3.54
C LEU A 52 6.11 -10.58 -3.46
N LEU A 53 6.88 -10.90 -2.41
CA LEU A 53 8.26 -10.41 -2.28
C LEU A 53 9.19 -11.06 -3.31
N ALA A 54 9.05 -12.34 -3.60
CA ALA A 54 9.79 -13.04 -4.64
C ALA A 54 9.51 -12.43 -6.03
N PHE A 55 8.23 -12.11 -6.31
CA PHE A 55 7.82 -11.42 -7.53
C PHE A 55 8.48 -10.04 -7.63
N ALA A 56 8.45 -9.25 -6.56
CA ALA A 56 9.08 -7.93 -6.54
C ALA A 56 10.59 -8.01 -6.81
N GLN A 57 11.29 -9.01 -6.24
CA GLN A 57 12.70 -9.25 -6.48
C GLN A 57 12.96 -9.70 -7.93
N ALA A 58 12.22 -10.67 -8.45
CA ALA A 58 12.39 -11.21 -9.79
C ALA A 58 12.20 -10.14 -10.89
N HIS A 59 11.29 -9.20 -10.67
CA HIS A 59 10.99 -8.10 -11.59
C HIS A 59 11.72 -6.80 -11.25
N ASN A 60 12.57 -6.79 -10.22
CA ASN A 60 13.27 -5.60 -9.71
C ASN A 60 12.33 -4.41 -9.47
N LEU A 61 11.16 -4.66 -8.88
CA LEU A 61 10.16 -3.62 -8.61
C LEU A 61 10.66 -2.70 -7.50
N ARG A 62 11.05 -1.49 -7.87
CA ARG A 62 11.54 -0.49 -6.91
C ARG A 62 10.42 0.21 -6.17
N ALA A 63 9.27 0.35 -6.79
CA ALA A 63 8.06 0.89 -6.18
C ALA A 63 6.83 0.23 -6.80
N ALA A 64 5.97 -0.36 -5.99
CA ALA A 64 4.75 -1.00 -6.44
C ALA A 64 3.67 -0.96 -5.36
N CYS A 65 2.41 -1.17 -5.78
CA CYS A 65 1.27 -1.33 -4.88
C CYS A 65 0.39 -2.50 -5.35
N ILE A 66 -0.41 -3.02 -4.44
CA ILE A 66 -1.49 -3.95 -4.78
C ILE A 66 -2.68 -3.14 -5.28
N LEU A 67 -3.12 -3.40 -6.51
CA LEU A 67 -4.32 -2.79 -7.09
C LEU A 67 -5.56 -3.57 -6.71
N THR A 68 -5.50 -4.91 -6.77
CA THR A 68 -6.55 -5.80 -6.32
C THR A 68 -6.00 -7.18 -6.02
N GLY A 69 -6.71 -7.93 -5.16
CA GLY A 69 -6.42 -9.33 -4.85
C GLY A 69 -7.65 -10.01 -4.30
N VAL A 70 -7.94 -11.20 -4.84
CA VAL A 70 -9.01 -12.09 -4.39
C VAL A 70 -8.47 -13.51 -4.29
N GLY A 71 -9.11 -14.36 -3.51
CA GLY A 71 -8.71 -15.75 -3.35
C GLY A 71 -8.99 -16.28 -1.95
N SER A 72 -8.44 -17.45 -1.64
CA SER A 72 -8.71 -18.12 -0.38
C SER A 72 -7.46 -18.68 0.29
N LEU A 73 -7.50 -18.75 1.62
CA LEU A 73 -6.40 -19.19 2.47
C LEU A 73 -6.84 -20.34 3.37
N THR A 74 -5.91 -21.26 3.70
CA THR A 74 -6.06 -22.26 4.76
C THR A 74 -5.49 -21.81 6.10
N THR A 75 -4.52 -20.91 6.04
CA THR A 75 -3.89 -20.32 7.22
C THR A 75 -3.77 -18.83 6.99
N THR A 76 -4.11 -18.05 7.99
CA THR A 76 -3.93 -16.59 7.98
C THR A 76 -3.07 -16.19 9.18
N THR A 77 -1.93 -15.55 8.89
CA THR A 77 -0.98 -15.06 9.90
C THR A 77 -0.86 -13.55 9.79
N LEU A 78 -1.31 -12.87 10.83
CA LEU A 78 -1.39 -11.41 10.87
C LEU A 78 -0.74 -10.86 12.15
N ARG A 79 -0.17 -9.67 12.06
CA ARG A 79 0.10 -8.85 13.24
C ARG A 79 -1.08 -7.90 13.44
N LEU A 80 -1.79 -8.07 14.53
CA LEU A 80 -2.95 -7.24 14.87
C LEU A 80 -2.50 -5.86 15.36
N ALA A 81 -3.44 -4.92 15.40
CA ALA A 81 -3.17 -3.57 15.88
C ALA A 81 -2.63 -3.59 17.32
N ASN A 82 -1.57 -2.83 17.55
CA ASN A 82 -0.88 -2.71 18.84
C ASN A 82 -0.38 -4.06 19.44
N GLN A 83 -0.08 -5.03 18.58
CA GLN A 83 0.52 -6.30 18.97
C GLN A 83 1.95 -6.40 18.41
N GLU A 84 2.86 -7.00 19.19
CA GLU A 84 4.25 -7.19 18.76
C GLU A 84 4.45 -8.46 17.93
N GLY A 85 3.67 -9.50 18.20
CA GLY A 85 3.82 -10.83 17.63
C GLY A 85 2.74 -11.19 16.59
N PRO A 86 2.92 -12.34 15.91
CA PRO A 86 1.96 -12.89 14.98
C PRO A 86 0.77 -13.51 15.72
N THR A 87 -0.42 -13.36 15.13
CA THR A 87 -1.62 -14.15 15.45
C THR A 87 -1.91 -15.05 14.27
N VAL A 88 -2.05 -16.36 14.51
CA VAL A 88 -2.28 -17.38 13.51
C VAL A 88 -3.72 -17.88 13.60
N TYR A 89 -4.42 -17.88 12.48
CA TYR A 89 -5.77 -18.45 12.35
C TYR A 89 -5.72 -19.63 11.36
N GLN A 90 -6.35 -20.74 11.74
CA GLN A 90 -6.47 -21.94 10.93
C GLN A 90 -7.93 -22.09 10.46
N GLY A 91 -8.13 -22.45 9.20
CA GLY A 91 -9.46 -22.64 8.63
C GLY A 91 -9.48 -22.29 7.15
N HIS A 92 -10.69 -22.06 6.62
CA HIS A 92 -10.86 -21.57 5.26
C HIS A 92 -11.32 -20.11 5.30
N PHE A 93 -10.61 -19.26 4.60
CA PHE A 93 -10.83 -17.83 4.60
C PHE A 93 -10.87 -17.29 3.18
N GLU A 94 -11.80 -16.38 2.90
CA GLU A 94 -11.82 -15.61 1.65
C GLU A 94 -11.06 -14.29 1.83
N ILE A 95 -10.21 -13.93 0.86
CA ILE A 95 -9.55 -12.63 0.83
C ILE A 95 -10.58 -11.56 0.49
N VAL A 96 -10.88 -10.68 1.45
CA VAL A 96 -11.80 -9.54 1.30
C VAL A 96 -11.06 -8.31 0.79
N SER A 97 -9.83 -8.10 1.28
CA SER A 97 -8.98 -6.98 0.90
C SER A 97 -7.51 -7.33 1.07
N LEU A 98 -6.72 -7.01 0.08
CA LEU A 98 -5.26 -6.99 0.15
C LEU A 98 -4.80 -5.65 -0.42
N VAL A 99 -4.14 -4.83 0.41
CA VAL A 99 -3.72 -3.48 0.05
C VAL A 99 -2.33 -3.18 0.60
N GLY A 100 -1.67 -2.20 0.01
CA GLY A 100 -0.40 -1.68 0.51
C GLY A 100 0.67 -1.57 -0.57
N THR A 101 1.89 -1.35 -0.10
CA THR A 101 3.07 -1.09 -0.94
C THR A 101 4.09 -2.21 -0.83
N LEU A 102 4.79 -2.48 -1.93
CA LEU A 102 5.90 -3.43 -1.97
C LEU A 102 7.00 -2.96 -2.91
N SER A 103 8.20 -3.42 -2.65
CA SER A 103 9.38 -3.17 -3.48
C SER A 103 10.45 -4.23 -3.19
N VAL A 104 11.57 -4.18 -3.92
CA VAL A 104 12.78 -4.93 -3.57
C VAL A 104 13.32 -4.62 -2.18
N ASN A 105 12.91 -3.49 -1.59
CA ASN A 105 13.33 -3.04 -0.25
C ASN A 105 12.35 -3.47 0.86
N GLY A 106 11.35 -4.31 0.55
CA GLY A 106 10.35 -4.80 1.49
C GLY A 106 8.91 -4.40 1.16
N SER A 107 8.01 -4.69 2.07
CA SER A 107 6.58 -4.45 1.90
C SER A 107 5.91 -3.91 3.16
N HIS A 108 4.82 -3.19 2.97
CA HIS A 108 3.85 -2.87 4.00
C HIS A 108 2.46 -3.18 3.45
N LEU A 109 1.96 -4.35 3.81
CA LEU A 109 0.73 -4.91 3.28
C LEU A 109 -0.24 -5.19 4.42
N HIS A 110 -1.50 -4.86 4.19
CA HIS A 110 -2.60 -5.24 5.07
C HIS A 110 -3.49 -6.24 4.35
N LEU A 111 -3.93 -7.22 5.10
CA LEU A 111 -4.86 -8.24 4.64
C LEU A 111 -6.10 -8.24 5.52
N SER A 112 -7.27 -8.35 4.88
CA SER A 112 -8.53 -8.65 5.54
C SER A 112 -9.12 -9.91 4.90
N VAL A 113 -9.57 -10.83 5.75
CA VAL A 113 -10.16 -12.11 5.32
C VAL A 113 -11.49 -12.33 6.03
N ALA A 114 -12.40 -13.08 5.40
CA ALA A 114 -13.65 -13.52 6.01
C ALA A 114 -13.65 -15.05 6.18
N ASP A 115 -14.14 -15.52 7.32
CA ASP A 115 -14.34 -16.94 7.58
C ASP A 115 -15.66 -17.46 6.98
N SER A 116 -15.97 -18.76 7.17
CA SER A 116 -17.17 -19.41 6.67
C SER A 116 -18.50 -18.84 7.20
N THR A 117 -18.44 -18.00 8.24
CA THR A 117 -19.60 -17.31 8.82
C THR A 117 -19.74 -15.88 8.30
N GLY A 118 -18.77 -15.40 7.48
CA GLY A 118 -18.67 -14.03 7.03
C GLY A 118 -18.04 -13.08 8.05
N ARG A 119 -17.57 -13.59 9.19
CA ARG A 119 -16.83 -12.79 10.16
C ARG A 119 -15.49 -12.39 9.57
N THR A 120 -15.22 -11.11 9.58
CA THR A 120 -14.00 -10.52 9.00
C THR A 120 -12.98 -10.21 10.09
N LEU A 121 -11.72 -10.52 9.80
CA LEU A 121 -10.56 -10.15 10.60
C LEU A 121 -9.45 -9.62 9.67
N GLY A 122 -8.57 -8.78 10.20
CA GLY A 122 -7.53 -8.17 9.39
C GLY A 122 -6.37 -7.62 10.23
N GLY A 123 -5.27 -7.33 9.55
CA GLY A 123 -4.05 -6.79 10.15
C GLY A 123 -2.90 -6.69 9.16
N HIS A 124 -1.68 -6.48 9.69
CA HIS A 124 -0.48 -6.54 8.86
C HIS A 124 -0.26 -7.95 8.33
N LEU A 125 -0.03 -8.07 7.04
CA LEU A 125 0.30 -9.33 6.39
C LEU A 125 1.71 -9.78 6.80
N LEU A 126 1.81 -10.93 7.43
CA LEU A 126 3.06 -11.60 7.76
C LEU A 126 3.29 -12.82 6.86
N ASP A 127 4.43 -13.50 6.99
CA ASP A 127 4.62 -14.82 6.39
C ASP A 127 3.72 -15.86 7.08
N GLY A 128 3.31 -16.89 6.36
CA GLY A 128 2.41 -17.93 6.87
C GLY A 128 0.95 -17.76 6.44
N ASN A 129 0.69 -16.99 5.38
CA ASN A 129 -0.63 -16.89 4.76
C ASN A 129 -0.70 -17.84 3.57
N ILE A 130 -1.23 -19.05 3.79
CA ILE A 130 -1.15 -20.17 2.86
C ILE A 130 -2.38 -20.24 1.96
N ILE A 131 -2.15 -20.21 0.65
CA ILE A 131 -3.19 -20.26 -0.37
C ILE A 131 -3.94 -21.60 -0.28
N TYR A 132 -5.28 -21.53 -0.26
CA TYR A 132 -6.15 -22.72 -0.31
C TYR A 132 -6.37 -23.17 -1.75
N THR A 133 -7.11 -22.42 -2.57
CA THR A 133 -7.39 -22.78 -3.96
C THR A 133 -6.66 -21.88 -4.95
N THR A 134 -6.67 -20.59 -4.72
CA THR A 134 -6.07 -19.58 -5.60
C THR A 134 -5.90 -18.27 -4.86
N ALA A 135 -4.95 -17.44 -5.30
CA ALA A 135 -5.00 -16.00 -5.13
C ALA A 135 -4.70 -15.34 -6.48
N GLU A 136 -5.60 -14.48 -6.91
CA GLU A 136 -5.53 -13.74 -8.18
C GLU A 136 -5.25 -12.28 -7.87
N LEU A 137 -4.15 -11.76 -8.38
CA LEU A 137 -3.57 -10.50 -7.97
C LEU A 137 -3.29 -9.61 -9.16
N VAL A 138 -3.52 -8.31 -9.00
CA VAL A 138 -3.01 -7.30 -9.92
C VAL A 138 -2.12 -6.34 -9.14
N ILE A 139 -0.88 -6.21 -9.59
CA ILE A 139 0.15 -5.34 -9.01
C ILE A 139 0.39 -4.18 -9.95
N GLY A 140 0.46 -2.97 -9.40
CA GLY A 140 0.83 -1.75 -10.11
C GLY A 140 2.27 -1.35 -9.77
N GLU A 141 3.16 -1.37 -10.76
CA GLU A 141 4.49 -0.79 -10.65
C GLU A 141 4.44 0.71 -10.94
N LEU A 142 5.21 1.46 -10.18
CA LEU A 142 5.40 2.90 -10.28
C LEU A 142 6.85 3.20 -10.73
N PRO A 143 7.17 3.06 -12.03
CA PRO A 143 8.54 3.01 -12.51
C PRO A 143 9.34 4.30 -12.31
N ALA A 144 8.68 5.44 -12.09
CA ALA A 144 9.34 6.69 -11.79
C ALA A 144 9.71 6.86 -10.30
N LEU A 145 9.38 5.88 -9.45
CA LEU A 145 9.58 5.95 -8.00
C LEU A 145 10.51 4.87 -7.48
N ASP A 146 11.09 5.14 -6.31
CA ASP A 146 11.87 4.20 -5.50
C ASP A 146 11.34 4.25 -4.06
N PHE A 147 10.76 3.17 -3.59
CA PHE A 147 10.27 3.00 -2.23
C PHE A 147 11.37 2.46 -1.34
N ARG A 148 11.62 3.18 -0.25
CA ARG A 148 12.54 2.79 0.82
C ARG A 148 11.76 2.59 2.11
N ARG A 149 12.33 1.78 2.99
CA ARG A 149 11.88 1.65 4.36
C ARG A 149 12.97 2.19 5.25
N GLU A 150 12.68 3.28 5.95
CA GLU A 150 13.62 3.96 6.82
C GLU A 150 13.03 4.11 8.23
N THR A 151 13.88 4.02 9.26
CA THR A 151 13.40 4.16 10.64
C THR A 151 12.99 5.61 10.89
N ASP A 152 11.71 5.82 11.20
CA ASP A 152 11.22 7.12 11.67
C ASP A 152 11.71 7.35 13.11
N PRO A 153 12.43 8.44 13.37
CA PRO A 153 12.97 8.72 14.71
C PRO A 153 11.88 9.03 15.74
N THR A 154 10.67 9.41 15.31
CA THR A 154 9.57 9.78 16.21
C THR A 154 8.97 8.54 16.89
N PHE A 155 8.79 7.44 16.14
CA PHE A 155 8.11 6.25 16.61
C PHE A 155 8.98 4.98 16.56
N GLY A 156 10.14 5.03 15.90
CA GLY A 156 11.06 3.89 15.77
C GLY A 156 10.62 2.82 14.79
N TYR A 157 9.54 3.05 14.02
CA TYR A 157 9.07 2.12 13.00
C TYR A 157 9.72 2.38 11.64
N GLN A 158 9.72 1.34 10.81
CA GLN A 158 10.15 1.42 9.42
C GLN A 158 9.03 2.05 8.57
N GLU A 159 9.18 3.31 8.20
CA GLU A 159 8.18 4.05 7.42
C GLU A 159 8.57 4.16 5.94
N LEU A 160 7.59 4.48 5.10
CA LEU A 160 7.78 4.63 3.67
C LEU A 160 8.46 5.97 3.36
N VAL A 161 9.60 5.89 2.69
CA VAL A 161 10.23 7.04 2.04
C VAL A 161 10.09 6.89 0.53
N VAL A 162 9.49 7.88 -0.12
CA VAL A 162 9.28 7.91 -1.57
C VAL A 162 10.36 8.78 -2.20
N ARG A 163 11.13 8.21 -3.11
CA ARG A 163 12.16 8.93 -3.88
C ARG A 163 11.86 8.84 -5.38
N PRO A 164 12.26 9.82 -6.18
CA PRO A 164 12.32 9.63 -7.63
C PRO A 164 13.23 8.45 -7.96
N ALA A 165 12.84 7.59 -8.89
CA ALA A 165 13.75 6.58 -9.40
C ALA A 165 14.98 7.25 -10.02
N ALA A 166 16.16 6.69 -9.79
CA ALA A 166 17.33 7.11 -10.57
C ALA A 166 17.01 6.91 -12.05
N ALA A 167 17.33 7.92 -12.88
CA ALA A 167 17.10 7.82 -14.32
C ALA A 167 17.70 6.49 -14.83
N ALA A 168 16.85 5.66 -15.43
CA ALA A 168 17.38 4.49 -16.15
C ALA A 168 18.41 4.98 -17.16
N PRO A 169 19.55 4.29 -17.36
CA PRO A 169 20.42 4.58 -18.48
C PRO A 169 19.54 4.65 -19.72
N ALA A 170 19.64 5.72 -20.50
CA ALA A 170 18.88 5.86 -21.75
C ALA A 170 19.03 4.56 -22.54
N GLU A 171 17.93 3.86 -22.82
CA GLU A 171 17.96 2.72 -23.75
C GLU A 171 18.61 3.23 -25.02
N ALA A 172 19.69 2.57 -25.41
CA ALA A 172 20.34 2.84 -26.69
C ALA A 172 19.25 2.75 -27.79
N PRO A 173 19.20 3.69 -28.75
CA PRO A 173 18.15 3.72 -29.76
C PRO A 173 18.05 2.35 -30.43
N GLY A 174 16.86 1.75 -30.33
CA GLY A 174 16.58 0.35 -30.64
C GLY A 174 17.16 -0.07 -31.96
N GLN A 175 17.92 -1.17 -31.97
CA GLN A 175 18.20 -1.93 -33.17
C GLN A 175 16.85 -2.40 -33.72
N GLN A 176 16.43 -1.79 -34.84
CA GLN A 176 15.31 -2.31 -35.62
C GLN A 176 15.60 -3.78 -35.97
N PRO A 177 14.63 -4.69 -35.74
CA PRO A 177 14.80 -6.06 -36.19
C PRO A 177 15.04 -6.08 -37.71
N ALA A 178 16.09 -6.78 -38.13
CA ALA A 178 16.44 -6.93 -39.55
C ALA A 178 15.24 -7.50 -40.33
N PRO A 179 14.96 -7.00 -41.55
CA PRO A 179 13.84 -7.47 -42.33
C PRO A 179 13.96 -8.96 -42.65
N ALA A 180 12.89 -9.71 -42.39
CA ALA A 180 12.82 -11.15 -42.65
C ALA A 180 13.16 -11.43 -44.15
N LYS A 181 14.16 -12.29 -44.40
CA LYS A 181 14.48 -12.76 -45.74
C LYS A 181 13.29 -13.51 -46.31
N LYS A 182 12.68 -12.95 -47.38
CA LYS A 182 11.68 -13.68 -48.19
C LYS A 182 12.35 -14.89 -48.83
N HIS A 183 11.98 -16.09 -48.41
CA HIS A 183 12.24 -17.29 -49.18
C HIS A 183 11.43 -17.19 -50.49
N ARG A 184 12.15 -17.09 -51.60
CA ARG A 184 11.57 -17.36 -52.93
C ARG A 184 11.54 -18.87 -53.15
N ASN A 185 10.35 -19.39 -53.33
CA ASN A 185 10.13 -20.66 -54.03
C ASN A 185 10.28 -20.43 -55.53
#